data_664e7fd3fd4e3344a264f4edf0c08b94
#
_entry.id   664e7fd3fd4e3344a264f4edf0c08b94
#
_cell.length_a   1.000
_cell.length_b   1.000
_cell.length_c   1.000
_cell.angle_alpha   90.00
_cell.angle_beta   90.00
_cell.angle_gamma   90.00
#
_symmetry.space_group_name_H-M   'P 1'
#
loop_
_entity.id
_entity.type
_entity.pdbx_description
1 polymer ?
#
loop_
_entity_poly.entity_id
_entity_poly.type
_entity_poly.pdbx_seq_one_letter_code
_entity_poly.pdbx_strand_id
1 'polypeptide(L)'
;MNPYNLCLKEVFSNKQHFADLFSSVYFKKDLLLDPDKLSLYDKETHHDLGFHKENDLLMFYDDQFFLHLEFQRKKDPYMPVRILNYKYAGIHQQIKTDTKLHLLYPVYSLTLYMSKSKWEHRKTLYECIHRSDWNKDEIPDYEMKMFDINSDPIDFMCLYLQKFFRIIQYVYQKKWENLYTDSLLENVEEDIFYHANVFVNLNQEFIQKHTKEGVISMCKALEEYAQECIENGYSKGLTNKAYEIAQNMLSEGLQHDLISRLTGLSEEAVLKLSQQ
;
A
#
# COMPACT_ATOMS: atom_id res chain seq x y z
N MET A 1 -9.72 -12.12 -7.19
CA MET A 1 -8.89 -11.65 -6.04
C MET A 1 -8.53 -10.18 -6.27
N ASN A 2 -8.51 -9.35 -5.24
CA ASN A 2 -8.14 -7.93 -5.34
C ASN A 2 -6.63 -7.83 -5.70
N PRO A 3 -6.21 -7.03 -6.72
CA PRO A 3 -4.82 -6.93 -7.16
C PRO A 3 -3.85 -6.52 -6.04
N TYR A 4 -4.29 -5.73 -5.09
CA TYR A 4 -3.47 -5.33 -3.93
C TYR A 4 -3.15 -6.51 -3.00
N ASN A 5 -4.13 -7.36 -2.73
CA ASN A 5 -3.92 -8.54 -1.89
C ASN A 5 -3.07 -9.59 -2.60
N LEU A 6 -3.21 -9.70 -3.93
CA LEU A 6 -2.36 -10.57 -4.72
C LEU A 6 -0.90 -10.12 -4.65
N CYS A 7 -0.64 -8.82 -4.85
CA CYS A 7 0.68 -8.24 -4.73
C CYS A 7 1.29 -8.45 -3.34
N LEU A 8 0.54 -8.18 -2.26
CA LEU A 8 1.05 -8.40 -0.89
C LEU A 8 1.32 -9.88 -0.60
N LYS A 9 0.49 -10.78 -1.12
CA LYS A 9 0.77 -12.22 -1.02
C LYS A 9 2.05 -12.60 -1.73
N GLU A 10 2.29 -12.07 -2.92
CA GLU A 10 3.52 -12.30 -3.66
C GLU A 10 4.74 -11.79 -2.90
N VAL A 11 4.73 -10.53 -2.45
CA VAL A 11 5.81 -9.92 -1.66
C VAL A 11 6.09 -10.70 -0.38
N PHE A 12 5.05 -11.08 0.38
CA PHE A 12 5.22 -11.72 1.69
C PHE A 12 5.19 -13.25 1.66
N SER A 13 4.97 -13.88 0.52
CA SER A 13 5.30 -15.31 0.33
C SER A 13 6.81 -15.55 0.32
N ASN A 14 7.61 -14.52 0.05
CA ASN A 14 9.05 -14.55 0.28
C ASN A 14 9.32 -14.58 1.79
N LYS A 15 9.93 -15.68 2.24
CA LYS A 15 10.22 -15.94 3.67
C LYS A 15 11.09 -14.87 4.32
N GLN A 16 12.05 -14.30 3.57
CA GLN A 16 12.92 -13.23 4.06
C GLN A 16 12.13 -11.94 4.33
N HIS A 17 11.24 -11.57 3.43
CA HIS A 17 10.36 -10.40 3.60
C HIS A 17 9.39 -10.61 4.77
N PHE A 18 8.81 -11.80 4.88
CA PHE A 18 7.91 -12.14 5.96
C PHE A 18 8.61 -12.12 7.32
N ALA A 19 9.79 -12.75 7.40
CA ALA A 19 10.61 -12.78 8.62
C ALA A 19 11.00 -11.38 9.07
N ASP A 20 11.45 -10.53 8.14
CA ASP A 20 11.84 -9.16 8.46
C ASP A 20 10.65 -8.31 8.92
N LEU A 21 9.49 -8.42 8.25
CA LEU A 21 8.29 -7.70 8.68
C LEU A 21 7.92 -8.03 10.14
N PHE A 22 7.87 -9.30 10.49
CA PHE A 22 7.54 -9.71 11.86
C PHE A 22 8.64 -9.34 12.85
N SER A 23 9.91 -9.55 12.50
CA SER A 23 11.03 -9.19 13.36
C SER A 23 11.07 -7.69 13.66
N SER A 24 10.89 -6.86 12.62
CA SER A 24 10.98 -5.41 12.74
C SER A 24 9.74 -4.79 13.40
N VAL A 25 8.54 -5.24 13.03
CA VAL A 25 7.29 -4.61 13.46
C VAL A 25 6.70 -5.28 14.69
N TYR A 26 6.53 -6.61 14.64
CA TYR A 26 5.85 -7.33 15.73
C TYR A 26 6.76 -7.49 16.94
N PHE A 27 7.97 -7.98 16.71
CA PHE A 27 8.96 -8.25 17.77
C PHE A 27 9.89 -7.06 18.04
N LYS A 28 9.79 -5.95 17.30
CA LYS A 28 10.59 -4.73 17.50
C LYS A 28 12.11 -5.01 17.55
N LYS A 29 12.55 -6.02 16.78
CA LYS A 29 13.92 -6.53 16.71
C LYS A 29 14.43 -7.24 17.98
N ASP A 30 13.58 -7.45 18.99
CA ASP A 30 13.92 -8.27 20.17
C ASP A 30 14.04 -9.76 19.82
N LEU A 31 13.31 -10.21 18.79
CA LEU A 31 13.40 -11.54 18.21
C LEU A 31 13.60 -11.40 16.69
N LEU A 32 14.75 -11.85 16.22
CA LEU A 32 15.04 -11.93 14.79
C LEU A 32 14.69 -13.32 14.26
N LEU A 33 13.73 -13.38 13.36
CA LEU A 33 13.28 -14.63 12.76
C LEU A 33 14.26 -15.06 11.65
N ASP A 34 14.63 -16.33 11.67
CA ASP A 34 15.38 -16.98 10.62
C ASP A 34 14.40 -17.38 9.48
N PRO A 35 14.57 -16.86 8.26
CA PRO A 35 13.69 -17.20 7.14
C PRO A 35 13.67 -18.69 6.80
N ASP A 36 14.77 -19.41 7.02
CA ASP A 36 14.87 -20.83 6.71
C ASP A 36 14.01 -21.70 7.65
N LYS A 37 13.69 -21.18 8.82
CA LYS A 37 12.84 -21.84 9.81
C LYS A 37 11.34 -21.56 9.61
N LEU A 38 10.97 -20.74 8.63
CA LEU A 38 9.57 -20.50 8.27
C LEU A 38 9.08 -21.57 7.31
N SER A 39 7.90 -22.09 7.55
CA SER A 39 7.14 -22.93 6.62
C SER A 39 5.80 -22.31 6.33
N LEU A 40 5.41 -22.28 5.04
CA LEU A 40 4.07 -21.85 4.66
C LEU A 40 3.06 -22.87 5.21
N TYR A 41 2.08 -22.38 5.95
CA TYR A 41 1.00 -23.23 6.41
C TYR A 41 0.00 -23.44 5.28
N ASP A 42 0.02 -24.63 4.67
CA ASP A 42 -0.90 -24.99 3.59
C ASP A 42 -2.10 -25.77 4.17
N LYS A 43 -3.29 -25.38 3.73
CA LYS A 43 -4.57 -26.00 4.13
C LYS A 43 -4.74 -27.43 3.63
N GLU A 44 -4.06 -27.78 2.54
CA GLU A 44 -4.14 -29.14 1.96
C GLU A 44 -3.36 -30.16 2.78
N THR A 45 -2.27 -29.70 3.42
CA THR A 45 -1.43 -30.55 4.27
C THR A 45 -1.77 -30.47 5.75
N HIS A 46 -2.45 -29.38 6.17
CA HIS A 46 -2.82 -29.12 7.56
C HIS A 46 -4.29 -28.71 7.60
N HIS A 47 -5.06 -29.23 8.52
CA HIS A 47 -6.49 -28.96 8.65
C HIS A 47 -6.78 -27.46 8.80
N ASP A 48 -7.93 -27.00 8.27
CA ASP A 48 -8.37 -25.60 8.28
C ASP A 48 -8.38 -25.02 9.69
N LEU A 49 -7.48 -24.10 10.00
CA LEU A 49 -7.41 -23.39 11.28
C LEU A 49 -8.47 -22.29 11.42
N GLY A 50 -9.47 -22.23 10.52
CA GLY A 50 -10.55 -21.25 10.59
C GLY A 50 -10.16 -19.85 10.16
N PHE A 51 -8.96 -19.64 9.60
CA PHE A 51 -8.56 -18.39 8.95
C PHE A 51 -9.28 -18.22 7.62
N HIS A 52 -9.87 -17.05 7.39
CA HIS A 52 -10.63 -16.81 6.16
C HIS A 52 -9.73 -16.72 4.91
N LYS A 53 -10.21 -17.36 3.85
CA LYS A 53 -9.47 -17.88 2.70
C LYS A 53 -8.78 -16.89 1.77
N GLU A 54 -9.10 -15.59 1.79
CA GLU A 54 -8.75 -14.77 0.62
C GLU A 54 -7.63 -13.74 0.88
N ASN A 55 -7.41 -13.32 2.11
CA ASN A 55 -6.57 -12.17 2.41
C ASN A 55 -5.35 -12.47 3.28
N ASP A 56 -5.28 -13.62 3.92
CA ASP A 56 -4.34 -13.86 5.01
C ASP A 56 -3.18 -14.75 4.58
N LEU A 57 -1.99 -14.48 5.12
CA LEU A 57 -0.85 -15.39 5.10
C LEU A 57 -0.64 -15.96 6.50
N LEU A 58 -0.44 -17.27 6.56
CA LEU A 58 -0.10 -17.97 7.79
C LEU A 58 1.19 -18.75 7.58
N MET A 59 2.19 -18.51 8.43
CA MET A 59 3.43 -19.27 8.45
C MET A 59 3.64 -19.89 9.82
N PHE A 60 4.28 -21.06 9.85
CA PHE A 60 4.71 -21.74 11.05
C PHE A 60 6.22 -21.58 11.22
N TYR A 61 6.65 -21.26 12.42
CA TYR A 61 8.05 -21.00 12.72
C TYR A 61 8.63 -22.05 13.66
N ASP A 62 9.61 -22.81 13.17
CA ASP A 62 10.51 -23.68 13.94
C ASP A 62 9.80 -24.59 14.97
N ASP A 63 8.64 -25.12 14.61
CA ASP A 63 7.78 -25.92 15.51
C ASP A 63 7.45 -25.22 16.86
N GLN A 64 7.40 -23.88 16.89
CA GLN A 64 7.20 -23.11 18.11
C GLN A 64 5.92 -22.27 18.12
N PHE A 65 5.59 -21.61 16.99
CA PHE A 65 4.44 -20.72 16.92
C PHE A 65 3.99 -20.41 15.49
N PHE A 66 2.74 -19.96 15.37
CA PHE A 66 2.17 -19.46 14.13
C PHE A 66 2.29 -17.95 14.00
N LEU A 67 2.55 -17.50 12.78
CA LEU A 67 2.61 -16.07 12.40
C LEU A 67 1.53 -15.81 11.37
N HIS A 68 0.54 -14.99 11.74
CA HIS A 68 -0.59 -14.62 10.90
C HIS A 68 -0.45 -13.17 10.44
N LEU A 69 -0.49 -12.94 9.13
CA LEU A 69 -0.41 -11.63 8.50
C LEU A 69 -1.73 -11.30 7.79
N GLU A 70 -2.49 -10.36 8.35
CA GLU A 70 -3.74 -9.84 7.81
C GLU A 70 -3.50 -8.60 6.96
N PHE A 71 -4.01 -8.57 5.73
CA PHE A 71 -3.93 -7.41 4.83
C PHE A 71 -5.19 -6.55 4.92
N GLN A 72 -5.04 -5.29 5.33
CA GLN A 72 -6.14 -4.38 5.53
C GLN A 72 -5.96 -3.07 4.76
N ARG A 73 -7.00 -2.64 4.01
CA ARG A 73 -6.99 -1.37 3.27
C ARG A 73 -8.09 -0.41 3.67
N LYS A 74 -9.19 -0.94 4.19
CA LYS A 74 -10.32 -0.14 4.65
C LYS A 74 -10.27 -0.05 6.16
N LYS A 75 -10.74 1.07 6.71
CA LYS A 75 -10.93 1.20 8.15
C LYS A 75 -12.04 0.26 8.61
N ASP A 76 -11.74 -0.54 9.62
CA ASP A 76 -12.69 -1.46 10.27
C ASP A 76 -12.67 -1.18 11.78
N PRO A 77 -13.71 -0.57 12.35
CA PRO A 77 -13.75 -0.22 13.76
C PRO A 77 -13.77 -1.43 14.71
N TYR A 78 -14.03 -2.64 14.18
CA TYR A 78 -14.03 -3.89 14.94
C TYR A 78 -12.84 -4.80 14.61
N MET A 79 -11.79 -4.24 13.99
CA MET A 79 -10.59 -4.99 13.65
C MET A 79 -9.93 -5.71 14.83
N PRO A 80 -9.84 -5.13 16.05
CA PRO A 80 -9.31 -5.84 17.22
C PRO A 80 -10.10 -7.12 17.56
N VAL A 81 -11.42 -7.06 17.45
CA VAL A 81 -12.30 -8.23 17.68
C VAL A 81 -12.07 -9.30 16.62
N ARG A 82 -11.93 -8.86 15.34
CA ARG A 82 -11.71 -9.76 14.21
C ARG A 82 -10.37 -10.51 14.34
N ILE A 83 -9.30 -9.79 14.67
CA ILE A 83 -7.98 -10.39 14.88
C ILE A 83 -7.98 -11.34 16.08
N LEU A 84 -8.63 -10.96 17.17
CA LEU A 84 -8.78 -11.83 18.33
C LEU A 84 -9.52 -13.12 17.99
N ASN A 85 -10.60 -13.02 17.21
CA ASN A 85 -11.35 -14.18 16.73
C ASN A 85 -10.48 -15.12 15.87
N TYR A 86 -9.64 -14.58 14.98
CA TYR A 86 -8.70 -15.40 14.19
C TYR A 86 -7.72 -16.15 15.08
N LYS A 87 -7.14 -15.49 16.09
CA LYS A 87 -6.24 -16.14 17.05
C LYS A 87 -6.93 -17.29 17.78
N TYR A 88 -8.15 -17.07 18.29
CA TYR A 88 -8.90 -18.11 18.98
C TYR A 88 -9.32 -19.26 18.05
N ALA A 89 -9.72 -18.95 16.82
CA ALA A 89 -10.04 -19.96 15.82
C ALA A 89 -8.81 -20.83 15.51
N GLY A 90 -7.64 -20.23 15.34
CA GLY A 90 -6.40 -20.96 15.13
C GLY A 90 -5.99 -21.85 16.32
N ILE A 91 -6.16 -21.37 17.53
CA ILE A 91 -5.92 -22.16 18.75
C ILE A 91 -6.95 -23.30 18.85
N HIS A 92 -8.23 -23.01 18.67
CA HIS A 92 -9.30 -24.00 18.76
C HIS A 92 -9.16 -25.14 17.74
N GLN A 93 -8.71 -24.82 16.53
CA GLN A 93 -8.51 -25.80 15.48
C GLN A 93 -7.36 -26.77 15.82
N GLN A 94 -6.29 -26.31 16.48
CA GLN A 94 -5.21 -27.18 16.93
C GLN A 94 -5.76 -28.30 17.83
N ILE A 95 -6.70 -27.99 18.74
CA ILE A 95 -7.35 -28.97 19.62
C ILE A 95 -8.13 -30.03 18.81
N LYS A 96 -8.75 -29.62 17.68
CA LYS A 96 -9.54 -30.53 16.86
C LYS A 96 -8.69 -31.45 15.98
N THR A 97 -7.53 -30.94 15.53
CA THR A 97 -6.68 -31.66 14.57
C THR A 97 -5.71 -32.63 15.21
N ASP A 98 -5.22 -32.31 16.40
CA ASP A 98 -4.31 -33.16 17.14
C ASP A 98 -4.73 -33.34 18.61
N THR A 99 -5.49 -34.41 18.84
CA THR A 99 -5.94 -34.77 20.21
C THR A 99 -4.81 -35.25 21.13
N LYS A 100 -3.60 -35.45 20.62
CA LYS A 100 -2.40 -35.83 21.36
C LYS A 100 -1.52 -34.64 21.71
N LEU A 101 -1.85 -33.44 21.21
CA LEU A 101 -1.10 -32.24 21.50
C LEU A 101 -1.27 -31.87 23.00
N HIS A 102 -0.18 -31.89 23.73
CA HIS A 102 -0.21 -31.56 25.15
C HIS A 102 -0.18 -30.06 25.42
N LEU A 103 0.39 -29.28 24.50
CA LEU A 103 0.50 -27.83 24.55
C LEU A 103 0.16 -27.24 23.18
N LEU A 104 -0.54 -26.11 23.18
CA LEU A 104 -0.96 -25.41 21.96
C LEU A 104 0.12 -24.41 21.54
N TYR A 105 0.33 -24.30 20.23
CA TYR A 105 1.21 -23.28 19.66
C TYR A 105 0.54 -21.90 19.70
N PRO A 106 1.22 -20.86 20.19
CA PRO A 106 0.69 -19.52 20.17
C PRO A 106 0.55 -19.00 18.73
N VAL A 107 -0.43 -18.11 18.51
CA VAL A 107 -0.67 -17.44 17.22
C VAL A 107 -0.39 -15.95 17.37
N TYR A 108 0.65 -15.46 16.71
CA TYR A 108 0.99 -14.04 16.64
C TYR A 108 0.41 -13.43 15.38
N SER A 109 -0.45 -12.42 15.53
CA SER A 109 -1.15 -11.80 14.41
C SER A 109 -0.70 -10.36 14.22
N LEU A 110 -0.32 -9.99 13.00
CA LEU A 110 0.05 -8.65 12.59
C LEU A 110 -0.92 -8.18 11.49
N THR A 111 -1.47 -6.99 11.67
CA THR A 111 -2.29 -6.32 10.64
C THR A 111 -1.42 -5.37 9.84
N LEU A 112 -1.32 -5.57 8.54
CA LEU A 112 -0.66 -4.67 7.61
C LEU A 112 -1.71 -3.74 6.98
N TYR A 113 -1.75 -2.47 7.43
CA TYR A 113 -2.70 -1.48 6.96
C TYR A 113 -2.09 -0.63 5.85
N MET A 114 -2.54 -0.88 4.61
CA MET A 114 -2.03 -0.30 3.37
C MET A 114 -3.05 0.65 2.74
N SER A 115 -3.39 1.75 3.41
CA SER A 115 -4.35 2.75 2.94
C SER A 115 -3.72 4.13 2.75
N LYS A 116 -4.35 4.98 1.91
CA LYS A 116 -3.96 6.39 1.74
C LYS A 116 -4.26 7.25 2.96
N SER A 117 -5.08 6.77 3.88
CA SER A 117 -5.43 7.48 5.12
C SER A 117 -4.87 6.75 6.34
N LYS A 118 -4.44 7.50 7.36
CA LYS A 118 -4.00 6.94 8.64
C LYS A 118 -5.10 6.13 9.33
N TRP A 119 -4.68 5.17 10.13
CA TRP A 119 -5.59 4.46 11.02
C TRP A 119 -6.00 5.35 12.18
N GLU A 120 -7.27 5.70 12.25
CA GLU A 120 -7.84 6.58 13.27
C GLU A 120 -8.99 5.89 14.03
N HIS A 121 -8.94 4.57 14.11
CA HIS A 121 -9.95 3.75 14.77
C HIS A 121 -9.37 2.97 15.93
N ARG A 122 -10.24 2.19 16.57
CA ARG A 122 -9.95 1.36 17.72
C ARG A 122 -8.79 0.41 17.46
N LYS A 123 -7.92 0.26 18.46
CA LYS A 123 -6.79 -0.68 18.45
C LYS A 123 -6.91 -1.75 19.52
N THR A 124 -7.80 -1.56 20.49
CA THR A 124 -7.97 -2.49 21.62
C THR A 124 -9.37 -3.06 21.67
N LEU A 125 -9.51 -4.22 22.31
CA LEU A 125 -10.80 -4.84 22.58
C LEU A 125 -11.68 -3.92 23.44
N TYR A 126 -11.09 -3.27 24.45
CA TYR A 126 -11.81 -2.38 25.34
C TYR A 126 -12.46 -1.20 24.65
N GLU A 127 -11.83 -0.68 23.61
CA GLU A 127 -12.44 0.38 22.78
C GLU A 127 -13.64 -0.11 21.97
N CYS A 128 -13.77 -1.43 21.78
CA CYS A 128 -14.87 -2.03 21.02
C CYS A 128 -16.08 -2.41 21.91
N ILE A 129 -15.92 -2.47 23.24
CA ILE A 129 -16.94 -2.92 24.19
C ILE A 129 -17.75 -1.73 24.69
N HIS A 130 -19.07 -1.92 24.84
CA HIS A 130 -19.96 -0.94 25.46
C HIS A 130 -19.64 -0.80 26.95
N ARG A 131 -19.38 0.43 27.42
CA ARG A 131 -18.75 0.71 28.72
C ARG A 131 -19.74 0.89 29.88
N SER A 132 -20.98 0.44 29.82
CA SER A 132 -21.86 0.49 30.98
C SER A 132 -21.56 -0.67 31.94
N ASP A 133 -20.98 -0.38 33.11
CA ASP A 133 -20.93 -1.22 34.30
C ASP A 133 -20.26 -2.61 34.25
N TRP A 134 -19.34 -2.83 33.27
CA TRP A 134 -18.62 -4.09 33.19
C TRP A 134 -17.35 -4.12 34.04
N ASN A 135 -17.05 -5.29 34.59
CA ASN A 135 -15.84 -5.52 35.38
C ASN A 135 -14.64 -5.80 34.46
N LYS A 136 -13.66 -4.91 34.47
CA LYS A 136 -12.44 -5.05 33.65
C LYS A 136 -11.60 -6.27 33.97
N ASP A 137 -11.73 -6.79 35.18
CA ASP A 137 -10.96 -7.95 35.65
C ASP A 137 -11.44 -9.27 35.03
N GLU A 138 -12.68 -9.30 34.50
CA GLU A 138 -13.24 -10.49 33.85
C GLU A 138 -12.90 -10.61 32.35
N ILE A 139 -12.63 -9.50 31.68
CA ILE A 139 -12.33 -9.48 30.24
C ILE A 139 -10.97 -8.83 30.07
N PRO A 140 -9.91 -9.60 29.80
CA PRO A 140 -8.59 -9.04 29.54
C PRO A 140 -8.62 -8.21 28.25
N ASP A 141 -7.96 -7.05 28.27
CA ASP A 141 -7.82 -6.24 27.04
C ASP A 141 -6.90 -6.94 26.05
N TYR A 142 -7.18 -6.73 24.79
CA TYR A 142 -6.38 -7.19 23.68
C TYR A 142 -6.05 -6.02 22.77
N GLU A 143 -4.77 -5.71 22.63
CA GLU A 143 -4.27 -4.75 21.65
C GLU A 143 -3.82 -5.46 20.39
N MET A 144 -4.43 -5.13 19.25
CA MET A 144 -3.95 -5.64 17.95
C MET A 144 -2.61 -5.01 17.59
N LYS A 145 -1.69 -5.82 17.08
CA LYS A 145 -0.45 -5.34 16.51
C LYS A 145 -0.68 -4.96 15.03
N MET A 146 -0.25 -3.77 14.66
CA MET A 146 -0.51 -3.23 13.33
C MET A 146 0.69 -2.43 12.85
N PHE A 147 0.95 -2.50 11.54
CA PHE A 147 1.78 -1.57 10.80
C PHE A 147 0.89 -0.69 9.92
N ASP A 148 0.90 0.62 10.15
CA ASP A 148 0.20 1.61 9.34
C ASP A 148 1.20 2.33 8.43
N ILE A 149 1.09 2.10 7.12
CA ILE A 149 1.99 2.70 6.12
C ILE A 149 2.10 4.22 6.22
N ASN A 150 1.08 4.91 6.74
CA ASN A 150 1.10 6.38 6.85
C ASN A 150 1.68 6.92 8.16
N SER A 151 1.82 6.08 9.18
CA SER A 151 2.18 6.54 10.54
C SER A 151 3.48 5.94 11.03
N ASP A 152 3.74 4.68 10.69
CA ASP A 152 4.85 3.94 11.26
C ASP A 152 6.16 4.20 10.51
N PRO A 153 7.29 4.17 11.19
CA PRO A 153 8.60 4.35 10.57
C PRO A 153 8.93 3.16 9.67
N ILE A 154 9.60 3.43 8.56
CA ILE A 154 10.14 2.39 7.68
C ILE A 154 11.55 2.04 8.18
N ASP A 155 11.64 1.01 9.02
CA ASP A 155 12.89 0.55 9.64
C ASP A 155 13.02 -0.98 9.53
N PHE A 156 13.11 -1.47 8.28
CA PHE A 156 13.32 -2.88 7.95
C PHE A 156 14.80 -3.20 7.79
N MET A 157 15.19 -4.44 7.99
CA MET A 157 16.56 -4.93 7.70
C MET A 157 16.74 -5.23 6.22
N CYS A 158 15.70 -5.71 5.56
CA CYS A 158 15.68 -6.04 4.15
C CYS A 158 15.55 -4.77 3.29
N LEU A 159 16.51 -4.56 2.40
CA LEU A 159 16.52 -3.40 1.50
C LEU A 159 15.30 -3.35 0.58
N TYR A 160 14.81 -4.52 0.16
CA TYR A 160 13.57 -4.64 -0.63
C TYR A 160 12.39 -3.98 0.09
N LEU A 161 12.13 -4.36 1.35
CA LEU A 161 11.01 -3.80 2.12
C LEU A 161 11.20 -2.32 2.42
N GLN A 162 12.44 -1.88 2.68
CA GLN A 162 12.73 -0.47 2.86
C GLN A 162 12.32 0.34 1.63
N LYS A 163 12.79 -0.04 0.43
CA LYS A 163 12.45 0.65 -0.82
C LYS A 163 10.95 0.57 -1.12
N PHE A 164 10.37 -0.64 -1.05
CA PHE A 164 8.95 -0.89 -1.32
C PHE A 164 8.03 0.01 -0.48
N PHE A 165 8.22 0.01 0.84
CA PHE A 165 7.38 0.80 1.73
C PHE A 165 7.66 2.30 1.65
N ARG A 166 8.92 2.73 1.45
CA ARG A 166 9.26 4.17 1.28
C ARG A 166 8.56 4.77 0.07
N ILE A 167 8.59 4.09 -1.08
CA ILE A 167 7.90 4.57 -2.29
C ILE A 167 6.42 4.78 -1.99
N ILE A 168 5.76 3.79 -1.40
CA ILE A 168 4.32 3.88 -1.10
C ILE A 168 4.03 4.97 -0.07
N GLN A 169 4.81 5.03 1.02
CA GLN A 169 4.62 6.01 2.09
C GLN A 169 4.81 7.44 1.59
N TYR A 170 5.87 7.73 0.82
CA TYR A 170 6.13 9.07 0.30
C TYR A 170 5.01 9.54 -0.62
N VAL A 171 4.51 8.66 -1.51
CA VAL A 171 3.39 8.98 -2.40
C VAL A 171 2.10 9.21 -1.60
N TYR A 172 1.79 8.36 -0.62
CA TYR A 172 0.59 8.50 0.20
C TYR A 172 0.61 9.76 1.07
N GLN A 173 1.78 10.12 1.60
CA GLN A 173 1.99 11.34 2.39
C GLN A 173 2.20 12.59 1.52
N LYS A 174 2.23 12.46 0.18
CA LYS A 174 2.53 13.53 -0.79
C LYS A 174 3.91 14.18 -0.58
N LYS A 175 4.86 13.42 -0.06
CA LYS A 175 6.25 13.84 0.15
C LYS A 175 7.07 13.56 -1.11
N TRP A 176 6.70 14.20 -2.20
CA TRP A 176 7.32 13.98 -3.52
C TRP A 176 8.82 14.26 -3.51
N GLU A 177 9.26 15.30 -2.79
CA GLU A 177 10.66 15.64 -2.66
C GLU A 177 11.51 14.48 -2.11
N ASN A 178 10.96 13.71 -1.15
CA ASN A 178 11.68 12.58 -0.58
C ASN A 178 11.93 11.45 -1.61
N LEU A 179 11.10 11.32 -2.64
CA LEU A 179 11.33 10.35 -3.71
C LEU A 179 12.57 10.70 -4.55
N TYR A 180 12.94 12.00 -4.62
CA TYR A 180 14.11 12.47 -5.37
C TYR A 180 15.37 12.51 -4.52
N THR A 181 15.26 12.75 -3.22
CA THR A 181 16.40 13.02 -2.35
C THR A 181 16.82 11.81 -1.52
N ASP A 182 15.97 10.78 -1.42
CA ASP A 182 16.31 9.56 -0.68
C ASP A 182 17.29 8.71 -1.49
N SER A 183 18.54 8.64 -1.04
CA SER A 183 19.61 7.89 -1.71
C SER A 183 19.30 6.39 -1.87
N LEU A 184 18.44 5.80 -1.04
CA LEU A 184 18.00 4.42 -1.18
C LEU A 184 17.13 4.20 -2.43
N LEU A 185 16.49 5.27 -2.93
CA LEU A 185 15.61 5.24 -4.10
C LEU A 185 16.30 5.72 -5.39
N GLU A 186 17.60 6.03 -5.33
CA GLU A 186 18.36 6.39 -6.54
C GLU A 186 18.33 5.26 -7.58
N ASN A 187 18.44 4.02 -7.11
CA ASN A 187 18.38 2.83 -7.94
C ASN A 187 17.39 1.84 -7.32
N VAL A 188 16.23 1.67 -7.96
CA VAL A 188 15.17 0.76 -7.53
C VAL A 188 15.07 -0.39 -8.53
N GLU A 189 15.13 -1.60 -8.05
CA GLU A 189 14.95 -2.82 -8.83
C GLU A 189 13.53 -2.86 -9.42
N GLU A 190 13.40 -3.36 -10.64
CA GLU A 190 12.15 -3.32 -11.40
C GLU A 190 11.00 -4.03 -10.69
N ASP A 191 11.27 -5.15 -10.03
CA ASP A 191 10.29 -5.91 -9.26
C ASP A 191 9.76 -5.14 -8.04
N ILE A 192 10.65 -4.44 -7.31
CA ILE A 192 10.26 -3.57 -6.19
C ILE A 192 9.33 -2.47 -6.69
N PHE A 193 9.72 -1.82 -7.79
CA PHE A 193 8.93 -0.76 -8.36
C PHE A 193 7.57 -1.27 -8.87
N TYR A 194 7.55 -2.41 -9.55
CA TYR A 194 6.32 -3.04 -10.03
C TYR A 194 5.33 -3.30 -8.89
N HIS A 195 5.80 -3.90 -7.79
CA HIS A 195 4.96 -4.15 -6.63
C HIS A 195 4.50 -2.86 -5.94
N ALA A 196 5.37 -1.86 -5.78
CA ALA A 196 4.98 -0.58 -5.21
C ALA A 196 3.96 0.15 -6.11
N ASN A 197 4.10 0.04 -7.44
CA ASN A 197 3.22 0.69 -8.40
C ASN A 197 1.77 0.21 -8.35
N VAL A 198 1.52 -1.03 -7.90
CA VAL A 198 0.16 -1.51 -7.63
C VAL A 198 -0.58 -0.58 -6.65
N PHE A 199 0.13 0.05 -5.71
CA PHE A 199 -0.43 0.95 -4.69
C PHE A 199 -0.45 2.42 -5.13
N VAL A 200 0.58 2.87 -5.83
CA VAL A 200 0.76 4.29 -6.17
C VAL A 200 0.18 4.66 -7.53
N ASN A 201 0.05 3.68 -8.45
CA ASN A 201 -0.55 3.81 -9.78
C ASN A 201 0.11 4.91 -10.62
N LEU A 202 1.44 4.85 -10.74
CA LEU A 202 2.19 5.70 -11.67
C LEU A 202 2.03 5.16 -13.11
N ASN A 203 2.18 6.04 -14.10
CA ASN A 203 1.97 5.69 -15.50
C ASN A 203 2.94 4.59 -15.98
N GLN A 204 2.43 3.54 -16.65
CA GLN A 204 3.25 2.44 -17.17
C GLN A 204 4.23 2.87 -18.26
N GLU A 205 3.85 3.81 -19.13
CA GLU A 205 4.75 4.36 -20.16
C GLU A 205 5.95 5.05 -19.53
N PHE A 206 5.72 5.74 -18.42
CA PHE A 206 6.75 6.34 -17.60
C PHE A 206 7.76 5.32 -17.07
N ILE A 207 7.27 4.17 -16.57
CA ILE A 207 8.11 3.08 -16.07
C ILE A 207 9.01 2.53 -17.17
N GLN A 208 8.42 2.18 -18.33
CA GLN A 208 9.15 1.61 -19.47
C GLN A 208 10.23 2.54 -20.01
N LYS A 209 9.95 3.84 -20.08
CA LYS A 209 10.91 4.86 -20.54
C LYS A 209 12.13 4.99 -19.64
N HIS A 210 11.97 4.74 -18.33
CA HIS A 210 13.01 4.99 -17.32
C HIS A 210 13.67 3.73 -16.75
N THR A 211 13.22 2.55 -17.21
CA THR A 211 13.87 1.27 -16.84
C THR A 211 15.08 1.02 -17.76
N LYS A 212 16.25 0.86 -17.15
CA LYS A 212 17.49 0.45 -17.84
C LYS A 212 18.09 -0.72 -17.10
N GLU A 213 18.35 -1.83 -17.81
CA GLU A 213 18.97 -3.03 -17.27
C GLU A 213 18.28 -3.56 -15.99
N GLY A 214 16.94 -3.49 -15.93
CA GLY A 214 16.15 -3.96 -14.79
C GLY A 214 16.15 -3.05 -13.57
N VAL A 215 16.67 -1.82 -13.69
CA VAL A 215 16.73 -0.83 -12.60
C VAL A 215 16.08 0.48 -13.04
N ILE A 216 15.37 1.11 -12.14
CA ILE A 216 14.72 2.40 -12.34
C ILE A 216 15.39 3.44 -11.45
N SER A 217 15.91 4.50 -12.06
CA SER A 217 16.37 5.68 -11.31
C SER A 217 15.18 6.58 -11.00
N MET A 218 14.65 6.47 -9.77
CA MET A 218 13.49 7.25 -9.35
C MET A 218 13.73 8.76 -9.42
N CYS A 219 14.92 9.23 -9.05
CA CYS A 219 15.27 10.64 -9.09
C CYS A 219 15.12 11.21 -10.51
N LYS A 220 15.79 10.61 -11.50
CA LYS A 220 15.73 11.07 -12.90
C LYS A 220 14.34 10.90 -13.51
N ALA A 221 13.73 9.76 -13.24
CA ALA A 221 12.40 9.47 -13.75
C ALA A 221 11.37 10.50 -13.30
N LEU A 222 11.39 10.88 -12.05
CA LEU A 222 10.42 11.83 -11.51
C LEU A 222 10.76 13.27 -11.86
N GLU A 223 12.03 13.66 -12.00
CA GLU A 223 12.43 14.97 -12.55
C GLU A 223 11.89 15.16 -13.95
N GLU A 224 12.10 14.18 -14.85
CA GLU A 224 11.58 14.24 -16.22
C GLU A 224 10.04 14.26 -16.24
N TYR A 225 9.37 13.48 -15.38
CA TYR A 225 7.90 13.50 -15.27
C TYR A 225 7.38 14.84 -14.76
N ALA A 226 8.03 15.42 -13.76
CA ALA A 226 7.67 16.75 -13.27
C ALA A 226 7.84 17.81 -14.36
N GLN A 227 8.92 17.75 -15.11
CA GLN A 227 9.17 18.65 -16.23
C GLN A 227 8.12 18.47 -17.34
N GLU A 228 7.81 17.23 -17.73
CA GLU A 228 6.74 16.93 -18.70
C GLU A 228 5.37 17.44 -18.20
N CYS A 229 5.06 17.30 -16.92
CA CYS A 229 3.81 17.81 -16.34
C CYS A 229 3.75 19.35 -16.39
N ILE A 230 4.86 20.04 -16.11
CA ILE A 230 4.95 21.50 -16.18
C ILE A 230 4.76 21.96 -17.62
N GLU A 231 5.47 21.35 -18.58
CA GLU A 231 5.38 21.66 -20.01
C GLU A 231 3.97 21.41 -20.56
N ASN A 232 3.37 20.27 -20.21
CA ASN A 232 1.98 19.96 -20.60
C ASN A 232 0.97 20.91 -19.94
N GLY A 233 1.18 21.28 -18.67
CA GLY A 233 0.36 22.25 -17.97
C GLY A 233 0.45 23.65 -18.59
N TYR A 234 1.66 24.08 -18.91
CA TYR A 234 1.90 25.35 -19.59
C TYR A 234 1.28 25.39 -20.99
N SER A 235 1.48 24.32 -21.78
CA SER A 235 0.89 24.19 -23.12
C SER A 235 -0.64 24.21 -23.08
N LYS A 236 -1.26 23.42 -22.16
CA LYS A 236 -2.72 23.44 -21.96
C LYS A 236 -3.22 24.80 -21.47
N GLY A 237 -2.47 25.46 -20.58
CA GLY A 237 -2.79 26.80 -20.09
C GLY A 237 -2.80 27.84 -21.21
N LEU A 238 -1.79 27.83 -22.07
CA LEU A 238 -1.72 28.69 -23.26
C LEU A 238 -2.89 28.44 -24.22
N THR A 239 -3.19 27.16 -24.49
CA THR A 239 -4.29 26.78 -25.37
C THR A 239 -5.64 27.24 -24.79
N ASN A 240 -5.90 26.98 -23.50
CA ASN A 240 -7.14 27.42 -22.85
C ASN A 240 -7.28 28.95 -22.87
N LYS A 241 -6.17 29.68 -22.66
CA LYS A 241 -6.18 31.14 -22.72
C LYS A 241 -6.43 31.64 -24.16
N ALA A 242 -5.89 30.96 -25.15
CA ALA A 242 -6.17 31.27 -26.58
C ALA A 242 -7.66 31.08 -26.90
N TYR A 243 -8.29 30.01 -26.40
CA TYR A 243 -9.74 29.79 -26.53
C TYR A 243 -10.57 30.87 -25.84
N GLU A 244 -10.23 31.25 -24.59
CA GLU A 244 -10.91 32.32 -23.86
C GLU A 244 -10.82 33.65 -24.62
N ILE A 245 -9.64 34.01 -25.13
CA ILE A 245 -9.42 35.23 -25.93
C ILE A 245 -10.26 35.16 -27.22
N ALA A 246 -10.25 34.01 -27.91
CA ALA A 246 -11.04 33.81 -29.15
C ALA A 246 -12.54 33.99 -28.89
N GLN A 247 -13.08 33.47 -27.79
CA GLN A 247 -14.50 33.67 -27.41
C GLN A 247 -14.81 35.13 -27.18
N ASN A 248 -13.95 35.87 -26.48
CA ASN A 248 -14.12 37.31 -26.27
C ASN A 248 -14.11 38.08 -27.57
N MET A 249 -13.17 37.75 -28.50
CA MET A 249 -13.10 38.37 -29.79
C MET A 249 -14.32 38.06 -30.69
N LEU A 250 -14.86 36.85 -30.62
CA LEU A 250 -16.12 36.49 -31.30
C LEU A 250 -17.29 37.29 -30.76
N SER A 251 -17.38 37.53 -29.46
CA SER A 251 -18.44 38.32 -28.83
C SER A 251 -18.38 39.80 -29.26
N GLU A 252 -17.19 40.31 -29.59
CA GLU A 252 -16.96 41.67 -30.12
C GLU A 252 -17.15 41.75 -31.63
N GLY A 253 -17.51 40.63 -32.33
CA GLY A 253 -17.83 40.59 -33.74
C GLY A 253 -16.61 40.59 -34.67
N LEU A 254 -15.43 40.21 -34.20
CA LEU A 254 -14.25 40.08 -35.06
C LEU A 254 -14.39 38.92 -36.05
N GLN A 255 -13.74 39.05 -37.21
CA GLN A 255 -13.74 38.01 -38.24
C GLN A 255 -12.89 36.79 -37.84
N HIS A 256 -13.31 35.59 -38.23
CA HIS A 256 -12.69 34.33 -37.85
C HIS A 256 -11.21 34.20 -38.29
N ASP A 257 -10.85 34.69 -39.47
CA ASP A 257 -9.46 34.70 -39.97
C ASP A 257 -8.55 35.58 -39.13
N LEU A 258 -9.06 36.74 -38.68
CA LEU A 258 -8.33 37.63 -37.79
C LEU A 258 -8.14 37.01 -36.38
N ILE A 259 -9.16 36.39 -35.84
CA ILE A 259 -9.10 35.69 -34.56
C ILE A 259 -8.08 34.54 -34.62
N SER A 260 -8.11 33.73 -35.69
CA SER A 260 -7.14 32.64 -35.90
C SER A 260 -5.70 33.16 -35.89
N ARG A 261 -5.41 34.24 -36.60
CA ARG A 261 -4.05 34.84 -36.63
C ARG A 261 -3.61 35.41 -35.30
N LEU A 262 -4.50 36.02 -34.53
CA LEU A 262 -4.17 36.63 -33.24
C LEU A 262 -4.03 35.64 -32.12
N THR A 263 -4.79 34.55 -32.13
CA THR A 263 -4.80 33.54 -31.06
C THR A 263 -3.92 32.32 -31.35
N GLY A 264 -3.53 32.12 -32.60
CA GLY A 264 -2.83 30.92 -33.07
C GLY A 264 -3.72 29.68 -33.17
N LEU A 265 -5.01 29.79 -32.92
CA LEU A 265 -5.97 28.70 -33.10
C LEU A 265 -6.25 28.48 -34.58
N SER A 266 -6.54 27.24 -35.01
CA SER A 266 -6.97 26.98 -36.37
C SER A 266 -8.32 27.62 -36.68
N GLU A 267 -8.58 27.98 -37.93
CA GLU A 267 -9.88 28.53 -38.35
C GLU A 267 -11.04 27.61 -38.03
N GLU A 268 -10.85 26.27 -38.15
CA GLU A 268 -11.83 25.28 -37.76
C GLU A 268 -12.16 25.34 -36.27
N ALA A 269 -11.17 25.58 -35.40
CA ALA A 269 -11.36 25.71 -33.96
C ALA A 269 -12.14 26.97 -33.63
N VAL A 270 -11.82 28.09 -34.28
CA VAL A 270 -12.56 29.36 -34.14
C VAL A 270 -13.99 29.25 -34.66
N LEU A 271 -14.21 28.55 -35.76
CA LEU A 271 -15.55 28.32 -36.33
C LEU A 271 -16.42 27.47 -35.38
N LYS A 272 -15.84 26.42 -34.77
CA LYS A 272 -16.55 25.60 -33.75
C LYS A 272 -16.94 26.40 -32.52
N LEU A 273 -16.11 27.36 -32.10
CA LEU A 273 -16.44 28.26 -30.98
C LEU A 273 -17.57 29.21 -31.30
N SER A 274 -17.70 29.68 -32.53
CA SER A 274 -18.77 30.59 -32.95
C SER A 274 -20.14 29.91 -33.07
N GLN A 275 -20.19 28.57 -33.02
CA GLN A 275 -21.41 27.77 -33.07
C GLN A 275 -21.94 27.34 -31.71
N GLN A 276 -21.20 27.61 -30.63
CA GLN A 276 -21.59 27.37 -29.23
C GLN A 276 -22.22 28.62 -28.62
#